data_f57a7bd1c3e151742eaa253f352d5f57
#
_entry.id   f57a7bd1c3e151742eaa253f352d5f57
#
_cell.length_a   1.000
_cell.length_b   1.000
_cell.length_c   1.000
_cell.angle_alpha   90.00
_cell.angle_beta   90.00
_cell.angle_gamma   90.00
#
_symmetry.space_group_name_H-M   'P 1'
#
loop_
_entity.id
_entity.type
_entity.pdbx_description
1 polymer ?
#
loop_
_entity_poly.entity_id
_entity_poly.type
_entity_poly.pdbx_seq_one_letter_code
_entity_poly.pdbx_strand_id
1 'polypeptide(L)'
;MTLTQLRYVIAIANAGSMNEAARTLFISQPSLSSAVKDLEEEIGVELFRRSNRGIFVTPEGEEFLGYARQVVEQYELMESKYISKKPSKKKFSVSTQHYTFAVDAFVELVKQFGMDEYEFAIHETKTYSVIENVKNFKSEIGILYLNDFNSKILTKLFHEFNLEFHELLKCSIYVYMWKGH
;
A
#
# COMPACT_ATOMS: atom_id res chain seq x y z
N MET A 1 -15.16 -16.56 5.59
CA MET A 1 -14.29 -15.37 5.63
C MET A 1 -14.87 -14.34 6.61
N THR A 2 -14.07 -13.80 7.52
CA THR A 2 -14.47 -12.85 8.56
C THR A 2 -13.55 -11.63 8.58
N LEU A 3 -14.04 -10.49 9.08
CA LEU A 3 -13.23 -9.27 9.24
C LEU A 3 -11.99 -9.51 10.11
N THR A 4 -12.10 -10.35 11.13
CA THR A 4 -10.98 -10.74 11.99
C THR A 4 -9.89 -11.46 11.20
N GLN A 5 -10.25 -12.37 10.30
CA GLN A 5 -9.30 -13.04 9.42
C GLN A 5 -8.64 -12.06 8.45
N LEU A 6 -9.38 -11.08 7.91
CA LEU A 6 -8.79 -10.02 7.07
C LEU A 6 -7.76 -9.20 7.85
N ARG A 7 -8.06 -8.82 9.09
CA ARG A 7 -7.09 -8.12 9.96
C ARG A 7 -5.85 -8.97 10.26
N TYR A 8 -6.02 -10.28 10.42
CA TYR A 8 -4.92 -11.20 10.67
C TYR A 8 -3.96 -11.28 9.49
N VAL A 9 -4.46 -11.46 8.28
CA VAL A 9 -3.60 -11.53 7.08
C VAL A 9 -2.87 -10.21 6.83
N ILE A 10 -3.52 -9.07 7.05
CA ILE A 10 -2.90 -7.75 6.97
C ILE A 10 -1.76 -7.60 7.99
N ALA A 11 -1.99 -8.02 9.23
CA ALA A 11 -0.99 -7.95 10.29
C ALA A 11 0.24 -8.83 9.99
N ILE A 12 0.03 -10.05 9.45
CA ILE A 12 1.11 -10.96 9.06
C ILE A 12 1.93 -10.35 7.90
N ALA A 13 1.27 -9.81 6.89
CA ALA A 13 1.95 -9.18 5.76
C ALA A 13 2.81 -7.99 6.20
N ASN A 14 2.30 -7.18 7.13
CA ASN A 14 3.04 -6.03 7.66
C ASN A 14 4.22 -6.44 8.56
N ALA A 15 4.07 -7.51 9.34
CA ALA A 15 5.10 -7.98 10.26
C ALA A 15 6.17 -8.86 9.58
N GLY A 16 5.87 -9.49 8.43
CA GLY A 16 6.73 -10.48 7.78
C GLY A 16 6.98 -11.76 8.61
N SER A 17 6.26 -11.91 9.73
CA SER A 17 6.43 -12.99 10.69
C SER A 17 5.13 -13.32 11.42
N MET A 18 4.78 -14.64 11.48
CA MET A 18 3.63 -15.11 12.25
C MET A 18 3.73 -14.80 13.75
N ASN A 19 4.93 -14.97 14.31
CA ASN A 19 5.16 -14.75 15.73
C ASN A 19 5.01 -13.27 16.09
N GLU A 20 5.56 -12.39 15.27
CA GLU A 20 5.47 -10.94 15.47
C GLU A 20 4.03 -10.44 15.30
N ALA A 21 3.33 -10.90 14.27
CA ALA A 21 1.92 -10.58 14.06
C ALA A 21 1.05 -11.07 15.23
N ALA A 22 1.26 -12.30 15.72
CA ALA A 22 0.52 -12.84 16.85
C ALA A 22 0.75 -12.02 18.13
N ARG A 23 1.99 -11.57 18.34
CA ARG A 23 2.35 -10.69 19.47
C ARG A 23 1.64 -9.35 19.38
N THR A 24 1.64 -8.72 18.21
CA THR A 24 0.97 -7.44 17.99
C THR A 24 -0.55 -7.54 18.15
N LEU A 25 -1.12 -8.67 17.75
CA LEU A 25 -2.56 -8.94 17.86
C LEU A 25 -2.99 -9.46 19.24
N PHE A 26 -2.05 -9.68 20.16
CA PHE A 26 -2.30 -10.26 21.50
C PHE A 26 -3.00 -11.62 21.48
N ILE A 27 -2.65 -12.47 20.52
CA ILE A 27 -3.18 -13.84 20.39
C ILE A 27 -2.04 -14.87 20.31
N SER A 28 -2.41 -16.16 20.46
CA SER A 28 -1.42 -17.23 20.29
C SER A 28 -1.08 -17.43 18.80
N GLN A 29 0.19 -17.72 18.49
CA GLN A 29 0.61 -18.02 17.12
C GLN A 29 -0.13 -19.23 16.52
N PRO A 30 -0.41 -20.34 17.24
CA PRO A 30 -1.23 -21.42 16.70
C PRO A 30 -2.65 -20.97 16.30
N SER A 31 -3.29 -20.11 17.12
CA SER A 31 -4.63 -19.58 16.78
C SER A 31 -4.59 -18.71 15.52
N LEU A 32 -3.57 -17.86 15.39
CA LEU A 32 -3.37 -17.05 14.19
C LEU A 32 -3.15 -17.94 12.95
N SER A 33 -2.29 -18.97 13.08
CA SER A 33 -1.97 -19.88 11.98
C SER A 33 -3.19 -20.69 11.55
N SER A 34 -4.02 -21.16 12.48
CA SER A 34 -5.26 -21.87 12.18
C SER A 34 -6.25 -20.97 11.45
N ALA A 35 -6.48 -19.75 11.94
CA ALA A 35 -7.43 -18.82 11.33
C ALA A 35 -7.05 -18.43 9.88
N VAL A 36 -5.74 -18.31 9.60
CA VAL A 36 -5.24 -18.06 8.24
C VAL A 36 -5.42 -19.28 7.35
N LYS A 37 -5.10 -20.48 7.86
CA LYS A 37 -5.28 -21.72 7.13
C LYS A 37 -6.76 -21.95 6.76
N ASP A 38 -7.67 -21.73 7.71
CA ASP A 38 -9.11 -21.85 7.46
C ASP A 38 -9.57 -20.85 6.37
N LEU A 39 -9.01 -19.64 6.36
CA LEU A 39 -9.28 -18.65 5.31
C LEU A 39 -8.73 -19.10 3.95
N GLU A 40 -7.47 -19.55 3.87
CA GLU A 40 -6.85 -20.04 2.64
C GLU A 40 -7.60 -21.26 2.07
N GLU A 41 -8.07 -22.17 2.93
CA GLU A 41 -8.91 -23.30 2.53
C GLU A 41 -10.27 -22.84 2.00
N GLU A 42 -10.92 -21.85 2.63
CA GLU A 42 -12.21 -21.30 2.19
C GLU A 42 -12.13 -20.63 0.81
N ILE A 43 -11.07 -19.83 0.58
CA ILE A 43 -10.90 -19.09 -0.68
C ILE A 43 -10.19 -19.90 -1.77
N GLY A 44 -9.59 -21.05 -1.41
CA GLY A 44 -8.85 -21.91 -2.35
C GLY A 44 -7.53 -21.34 -2.84
N VAL A 45 -6.95 -20.36 -2.12
CA VAL A 45 -5.74 -19.64 -2.51
C VAL A 45 -4.75 -19.60 -1.34
N GLU A 46 -3.48 -19.91 -1.61
CA GLU A 46 -2.39 -19.76 -0.65
C GLU A 46 -1.94 -18.29 -0.61
N LEU A 47 -2.13 -17.62 0.53
CA LEU A 47 -1.77 -16.22 0.70
C LEU A 47 -0.31 -16.02 1.11
N PHE A 48 0.24 -17.01 1.84
CA PHE A 48 1.58 -16.93 2.41
C PHE A 48 2.41 -18.18 2.15
N ARG A 49 3.67 -17.98 1.82
CA ARG A 49 4.69 -19.05 1.78
C ARG A 49 5.70 -18.87 2.89
N ARG A 50 6.01 -19.98 3.56
CA ARG A 50 7.04 -20.02 4.60
C ARG A 50 8.39 -20.38 3.98
N SER A 51 9.44 -19.70 4.42
CA SER A 51 10.83 -20.06 4.11
C SER A 51 11.70 -19.92 5.35
N ASN A 52 12.95 -20.34 5.24
CA ASN A 52 13.97 -20.16 6.29
C ASN A 52 14.28 -18.68 6.60
N ARG A 53 13.80 -17.75 5.75
CA ARG A 53 13.99 -16.30 5.91
C ARG A 53 12.76 -15.58 6.41
N GLY A 54 11.67 -16.31 6.70
CA GLY A 54 10.41 -15.74 7.18
C GLY A 54 9.21 -16.09 6.29
N ILE A 55 8.19 -15.26 6.36
CA ILE A 55 6.95 -15.39 5.58
C ILE A 55 7.01 -14.43 4.40
N PHE A 56 6.62 -14.93 3.24
CA PHE A 56 6.46 -14.15 2.01
C PHE A 56 5.01 -14.20 1.56
N VAL A 57 4.51 -13.08 1.10
CA VAL A 57 3.18 -13.00 0.48
C VAL A 57 3.28 -13.57 -0.94
N THR A 58 2.30 -14.38 -1.35
CA THR A 58 2.20 -14.88 -2.74
C THR A 58 1.70 -13.77 -3.66
N PRO A 59 1.84 -13.88 -4.99
CA PRO A 59 1.22 -12.91 -5.92
C PRO A 59 -0.29 -12.80 -5.72
N GLU A 60 -0.97 -13.93 -5.54
CA GLU A 60 -2.41 -14.01 -5.25
C GLU A 60 -2.73 -13.41 -3.87
N GLY A 61 -1.82 -13.60 -2.90
CA GLY A 61 -1.89 -12.99 -1.57
C GLY A 61 -1.78 -11.48 -1.61
N GLU A 62 -0.94 -10.90 -2.46
CA GLU A 62 -0.84 -9.44 -2.62
C GLU A 62 -2.14 -8.85 -3.18
N GLU A 63 -2.76 -9.51 -4.16
CA GLU A 63 -4.04 -9.09 -4.69
C GLU A 63 -5.13 -9.17 -3.61
N PHE A 64 -5.21 -10.30 -2.90
CA PHE A 64 -6.17 -10.48 -1.80
C PHE A 64 -5.99 -9.43 -0.70
N LEU A 65 -4.75 -9.14 -0.31
CA LEU A 65 -4.43 -8.11 0.69
C LEU A 65 -4.87 -6.71 0.26
N GLY A 66 -4.82 -6.41 -1.04
CA GLY A 66 -5.35 -5.17 -1.59
C GLY A 66 -6.84 -5.00 -1.25
N TYR A 67 -7.66 -5.99 -1.57
CA TYR A 67 -9.09 -5.98 -1.23
C TYR A 67 -9.34 -6.04 0.28
N ALA A 68 -8.57 -6.84 1.01
CA ALA A 68 -8.70 -6.95 2.46
C ALA A 68 -8.49 -5.61 3.18
N ARG A 69 -7.50 -4.81 2.75
CA ARG A 69 -7.25 -3.47 3.30
C ARG A 69 -8.44 -2.53 3.06
N GLN A 70 -9.01 -2.52 1.85
CA GLN A 70 -10.18 -1.71 1.55
C GLN A 70 -11.38 -2.06 2.44
N VAL A 71 -11.69 -3.35 2.58
CA VAL A 71 -12.81 -3.82 3.40
C VAL A 71 -12.63 -3.42 4.87
N VAL A 72 -11.41 -3.63 5.41
CA VAL A 72 -11.10 -3.25 6.81
C VAL A 72 -11.21 -1.74 6.99
N GLU A 73 -10.70 -0.94 6.07
CA GLU A 73 -10.78 0.52 6.12
C GLU A 73 -12.22 1.03 6.09
N GLN A 74 -13.05 0.51 5.18
CA GLN A 74 -14.47 0.87 5.12
C GLN A 74 -15.21 0.49 6.41
N TYR A 75 -14.88 -0.67 6.98
CA TYR A 75 -15.42 -1.06 8.27
C TYR A 75 -15.00 -0.11 9.39
N GLU A 76 -13.72 0.28 9.47
CA GLU A 76 -13.21 1.22 10.47
C GLU A 76 -13.86 2.60 10.34
N LEU A 77 -14.10 3.08 9.12
CA LEU A 77 -14.85 4.32 8.87
C LEU A 77 -16.28 4.23 9.41
N MET A 78 -16.97 3.13 9.15
CA MET A 78 -18.32 2.89 9.65
C MET A 78 -18.34 2.80 11.19
N GLU A 79 -17.41 2.04 11.78
CA GLU A 79 -17.27 1.87 13.23
C GLU A 79 -17.01 3.23 13.92
N SER A 80 -16.11 4.04 13.35
CA SER A 80 -15.79 5.35 13.88
C SER A 80 -17.01 6.29 13.85
N LYS A 81 -17.76 6.26 12.75
CA LYS A 81 -18.94 7.11 12.55
C LYS A 81 -20.10 6.77 13.48
N TYR A 82 -20.36 5.48 13.71
CA TYR A 82 -21.58 5.03 14.38
C TYR A 82 -21.35 4.51 15.80
N ILE A 83 -20.18 3.98 16.11
CA ILE A 83 -19.90 3.36 17.41
C ILE A 83 -18.97 4.21 18.25
N SER A 84 -17.78 4.52 17.76
CA SER A 84 -16.74 5.19 18.57
C SER A 84 -16.99 6.66 18.79
N LYS A 85 -17.81 7.31 17.94
CA LYS A 85 -18.03 8.77 17.91
C LYS A 85 -16.74 9.60 17.89
N LYS A 86 -15.59 8.96 17.66
CA LYS A 86 -14.32 9.63 17.41
C LYS A 86 -14.17 9.77 15.90
N PRO A 87 -13.82 10.95 15.39
CA PRO A 87 -13.54 11.08 13.98
C PRO A 87 -12.38 10.15 13.62
N SER A 88 -12.65 9.11 12.81
CA SER A 88 -11.58 8.34 12.18
C SER A 88 -10.92 9.26 11.17
N LYS A 89 -9.62 9.38 11.25
CA LYS A 89 -8.86 10.14 10.26
C LYS A 89 -8.94 9.41 8.92
N LYS A 90 -9.27 10.15 7.88
CA LYS A 90 -9.20 9.65 6.50
C LYS A 90 -7.73 9.47 6.15
N LYS A 91 -7.36 8.31 5.64
CA LYS A 91 -6.00 8.07 5.16
C LYS A 91 -5.85 8.65 3.77
N PHE A 92 -4.71 9.27 3.52
CA PHE A 92 -4.30 9.70 2.19
C PHE A 92 -2.80 9.52 2.04
N SER A 93 -2.42 8.67 1.12
CA SER A 93 -1.02 8.32 0.91
C SER A 93 -0.61 8.46 -0.57
N VAL A 94 0.60 8.90 -0.77
CA VAL A 94 1.21 9.09 -2.09
C VAL A 94 2.49 8.27 -2.15
N SER A 95 2.64 7.46 -3.20
CA SER A 95 3.92 6.84 -3.54
C SER A 95 4.58 7.60 -4.68
N THR A 96 5.85 7.93 -4.52
CA THR A 96 6.58 8.74 -5.50
C THR A 96 8.03 8.28 -5.62
N GLN A 97 8.66 8.59 -6.73
CA GLN A 97 10.11 8.58 -6.82
C GLN A 97 10.66 9.84 -6.13
N HIS A 98 11.99 9.99 -6.10
CA HIS A 98 12.62 11.17 -5.51
C HIS A 98 12.36 12.43 -6.34
N TYR A 99 11.26 13.14 -6.03
CA TYR A 99 10.87 14.39 -6.67
C TYR A 99 10.61 15.48 -5.64
N THR A 100 11.41 16.51 -5.63
CA THR A 100 11.25 17.66 -4.72
C THR A 100 9.88 18.31 -4.89
N PHE A 101 9.39 18.48 -6.13
CA PHE A 101 8.08 19.09 -6.38
C PHE A 101 6.92 18.27 -5.77
N ALA A 102 7.04 16.94 -5.74
CA ALA A 102 6.01 16.07 -5.17
C ALA A 102 5.96 16.21 -3.64
N VAL A 103 7.13 16.31 -3.00
CA VAL A 103 7.25 16.56 -1.55
C VAL A 103 6.70 17.93 -1.20
N ASP A 104 7.06 18.97 -1.94
CA ASP A 104 6.59 20.35 -1.72
C ASP A 104 5.07 20.42 -1.85
N ALA A 105 4.49 19.85 -2.92
CA ALA A 105 3.05 19.79 -3.11
C ALA A 105 2.34 19.02 -1.99
N PHE A 106 2.93 17.92 -1.54
CA PHE A 106 2.38 17.13 -0.42
C PHE A 106 2.40 17.92 0.89
N VAL A 107 3.47 18.65 1.19
CA VAL A 107 3.56 19.52 2.37
C VAL A 107 2.49 20.62 2.32
N GLU A 108 2.27 21.25 1.16
CA GLU A 108 1.22 22.26 1.02
C GLU A 108 -0.18 21.65 1.19
N LEU A 109 -0.42 20.45 0.68
CA LEU A 109 -1.68 19.72 0.89
C LEU A 109 -1.92 19.47 2.39
N VAL A 110 -0.91 19.00 3.14
CA VAL A 110 -1.00 18.76 4.59
C VAL A 110 -1.30 20.06 5.34
N LYS A 111 -0.67 21.18 4.95
CA LYS A 111 -0.95 22.49 5.56
C LYS A 111 -2.38 22.95 5.29
N GLN A 112 -2.90 22.72 4.10
CA GLN A 112 -4.25 23.14 3.69
C GLN A 112 -5.35 22.38 4.43
N PHE A 113 -5.21 21.06 4.57
CA PHE A 113 -6.24 20.19 5.13
C PHE A 113 -6.04 19.91 6.63
N GLY A 114 -4.85 20.08 7.14
CA GLY A 114 -4.52 19.79 8.53
C GLY A 114 -4.44 18.29 8.84
N MET A 115 -4.03 17.96 10.05
CA MET A 115 -3.88 16.58 10.51
C MET A 115 -5.01 16.13 11.45
N ASP A 116 -6.05 16.92 11.61
CA ASP A 116 -7.15 16.59 12.54
C ASP A 116 -8.07 15.52 11.94
N GLU A 117 -8.43 15.68 10.66
CA GLU A 117 -9.33 14.78 9.94
C GLU A 117 -8.58 13.77 9.04
N TYR A 118 -7.29 13.98 8.78
CA TYR A 118 -6.50 13.17 7.85
C TYR A 118 -5.24 12.59 8.50
N GLU A 119 -4.90 11.38 8.08
CA GLU A 119 -3.60 10.75 8.26
C GLU A 119 -2.89 10.73 6.91
N PHE A 120 -1.85 11.54 6.76
CA PHE A 120 -1.11 11.69 5.52
C PHE A 120 0.17 10.84 5.54
N ALA A 121 0.46 10.17 4.42
CA ALA A 121 1.72 9.45 4.23
C ALA A 121 2.29 9.70 2.83
N ILE A 122 3.60 9.89 2.74
CA ILE A 122 4.34 9.92 1.47
C ILE A 122 5.40 8.83 1.50
N HIS A 123 5.44 7.99 0.47
CA HIS A 123 6.37 6.88 0.32
C HIS A 123 7.30 7.14 -0.85
N GLU A 124 8.56 7.45 -0.56
CA GLU A 124 9.58 7.57 -1.58
C GLU A 124 10.15 6.18 -1.91
N THR A 125 10.03 5.77 -3.18
CA THR A 125 10.42 4.42 -3.59
C THR A 125 10.74 4.34 -5.10
N LYS A 126 11.04 3.13 -5.59
CA LYS A 126 11.36 2.87 -7.00
C LYS A 126 10.09 2.81 -7.85
N THR A 127 10.21 3.07 -9.16
CA THR A 127 9.10 3.09 -10.14
C THR A 127 8.15 1.90 -10.01
N TYR A 128 8.69 0.68 -9.97
CA TYR A 128 7.87 -0.52 -9.87
C TYR A 128 7.09 -0.58 -8.55
N SER A 129 7.75 -0.25 -7.44
CA SER A 129 7.09 -0.21 -6.13
C SER A 129 6.06 0.92 -6.00
N VAL A 130 6.21 2.04 -6.73
CA VAL A 130 5.15 3.05 -6.83
C VAL A 130 3.89 2.43 -7.44
N ILE A 131 4.03 1.70 -8.54
CA ILE A 131 2.93 1.02 -9.22
C ILE A 131 2.29 -0.04 -8.32
N GLU A 132 3.12 -0.87 -7.67
CA GLU A 132 2.64 -1.89 -6.73
C GLU A 132 1.89 -1.30 -5.54
N ASN A 133 2.38 -0.20 -4.98
CA ASN A 133 1.72 0.46 -3.86
C ASN A 133 0.33 0.97 -4.23
N VAL A 134 0.16 1.51 -5.44
CA VAL A 134 -1.16 1.94 -5.93
C VAL A 134 -2.05 0.72 -6.25
N LYS A 135 -1.52 -0.28 -6.96
CA LYS A 135 -2.24 -1.53 -7.24
C LYS A 135 -2.77 -2.19 -5.96
N ASN A 136 -1.95 -2.22 -4.90
CA ASN A 136 -2.25 -2.89 -3.64
C ASN A 136 -2.92 -1.96 -2.61
N PHE A 137 -3.40 -0.78 -3.03
CA PHE A 137 -4.08 0.21 -2.18
C PHE A 137 -3.27 0.60 -0.92
N LYS A 138 -1.95 0.61 -1.02
CA LYS A 138 -1.06 1.21 -0.02
C LYS A 138 -0.92 2.71 -0.22
N SER A 139 -1.20 3.18 -1.43
CA SER A 139 -1.22 4.60 -1.77
C SER A 139 -2.37 4.85 -2.74
N GLU A 140 -3.07 5.95 -2.55
CA GLU A 140 -4.16 6.39 -3.43
C GLU A 140 -3.62 6.93 -4.75
N ILE A 141 -2.40 7.51 -4.71
CA ILE A 141 -1.77 8.12 -5.89
C ILE A 141 -0.32 7.66 -6.00
N GLY A 142 0.09 7.39 -7.24
CA GLY A 142 1.48 7.15 -7.62
C GLY A 142 2.01 8.25 -8.52
N ILE A 143 3.16 8.84 -8.20
CA ILE A 143 3.83 9.83 -9.04
C ILE A 143 5.11 9.22 -9.61
N LEU A 144 5.18 9.14 -10.93
CA LEU A 144 6.32 8.59 -11.65
C LEU A 144 6.52 9.30 -12.99
N TYR A 145 7.65 9.07 -13.66
CA TYR A 145 7.89 9.65 -14.97
C TYR A 145 7.79 8.60 -16.09
N LEU A 146 7.28 9.04 -17.23
CA LEU A 146 7.32 8.30 -18.49
C LEU A 146 8.33 8.95 -19.46
N ASN A 147 9.06 8.10 -20.16
CA ASN A 147 9.93 8.49 -21.26
C ASN A 147 9.88 7.44 -22.38
N ASP A 148 10.59 7.66 -23.47
CA ASP A 148 10.59 6.76 -24.63
C ASP A 148 11.10 5.34 -24.31
N PHE A 149 11.95 5.19 -23.30
CA PHE A 149 12.54 3.90 -22.92
C PHE A 149 11.60 3.06 -22.03
N ASN A 150 10.82 3.69 -21.14
CA ASN A 150 10.01 2.99 -20.17
C ASN A 150 8.50 2.99 -20.49
N SER A 151 8.03 3.90 -21.36
CA SER A 151 6.61 4.11 -21.65
C SER A 151 5.89 2.83 -22.06
N LYS A 152 6.46 2.03 -22.97
CA LYS A 152 5.83 0.79 -23.45
C LYS A 152 5.61 -0.22 -22.34
N ILE A 153 6.61 -0.37 -21.44
CA ILE A 153 6.54 -1.32 -20.34
C ILE A 153 5.54 -0.84 -19.27
N LEU A 154 5.65 0.43 -18.90
CA LEU A 154 4.79 0.99 -17.85
C LEU A 154 3.32 1.08 -18.29
N THR A 155 3.05 1.48 -19.53
CA THR A 155 1.68 1.50 -20.06
C THR A 155 1.04 0.10 -20.07
N LYS A 156 1.84 -0.94 -20.41
CA LYS A 156 1.35 -2.32 -20.30
C LYS A 156 0.99 -2.70 -18.87
N LEU A 157 1.84 -2.34 -17.89
CA LEU A 157 1.57 -2.59 -16.47
C LEU A 157 0.34 -1.82 -15.96
N PHE A 158 0.16 -0.56 -16.37
CA PHE A 158 -1.02 0.20 -16.01
C PHE A 158 -2.30 -0.48 -16.51
N HIS A 159 -2.29 -0.94 -17.76
CA HIS A 159 -3.42 -1.65 -18.33
C HIS A 159 -3.68 -3.00 -17.62
N GLU A 160 -2.62 -3.78 -17.36
CA GLU A 160 -2.70 -5.06 -16.66
C GLU A 160 -3.25 -4.92 -15.24
N PHE A 161 -2.87 -3.86 -14.55
CA PHE A 161 -3.28 -3.59 -13.17
C PHE A 161 -4.51 -2.67 -13.06
N ASN A 162 -5.15 -2.37 -14.18
CA ASN A 162 -6.30 -1.47 -14.25
C ASN A 162 -6.05 -0.10 -13.58
N LEU A 163 -4.85 0.46 -13.82
CA LEU A 163 -4.44 1.77 -13.33
C LEU A 163 -4.58 2.81 -14.44
N GLU A 164 -5.05 3.99 -14.09
CA GLU A 164 -5.16 5.12 -14.99
C GLU A 164 -3.97 6.07 -14.84
N PHE A 165 -3.39 6.52 -15.95
CA PHE A 165 -2.27 7.44 -15.95
C PHE A 165 -2.72 8.82 -16.48
N HIS A 166 -2.47 9.85 -15.67
CA HIS A 166 -2.71 11.25 -16.01
C HIS A 166 -1.39 12.02 -16.10
N GLU A 167 -1.15 12.67 -17.23
CA GLU A 167 0.02 13.51 -17.40
C GLU A 167 -0.12 14.79 -16.57
N LEU A 168 0.82 15.06 -15.65
CA LEU A 168 0.84 16.27 -14.85
C LEU A 168 1.63 17.40 -15.53
N LEU A 169 2.82 17.08 -16.04
CA LEU A 169 3.70 18.05 -16.70
C LEU A 169 4.69 17.33 -17.62
N LYS A 170 5.22 18.08 -18.59
CA LYS A 170 6.37 17.68 -19.40
C LYS A 170 7.59 18.48 -19.00
N CYS A 171 8.71 17.79 -18.79
CA CYS A 171 9.98 18.44 -18.49
C CYS A 171 11.12 17.82 -19.28
N SER A 172 12.16 18.58 -19.50
CA SER A 172 13.42 18.10 -20.05
C SER A 172 14.35 17.65 -18.93
N ILE A 173 15.16 16.64 -19.21
CA ILE A 173 16.17 16.17 -18.26
C ILE A 173 17.44 17.02 -18.48
N TYR A 174 17.97 17.57 -17.39
CA TYR A 174 19.20 18.33 -17.36
C TYR A 174 20.22 17.66 -16.45
N VAL A 175 21.48 17.68 -16.86
CA VAL A 175 22.61 17.22 -16.05
C VAL A 175 23.26 18.43 -15.40
N TYR A 176 23.36 18.41 -14.08
CA TYR A 176 24.14 19.39 -13.34
C TYR A 176 25.53 18.84 -13.11
N MET A 177 26.54 19.58 -13.52
CA MET A 177 27.93 19.20 -13.32
C MET A 177 28.76 20.43 -12.94
N TRP A 178 29.85 20.20 -12.23
CA TRP A 178 30.78 21.26 -11.87
C TRP A 178 31.44 21.86 -13.15
N LYS A 179 31.56 23.19 -13.18
CA LYS A 179 32.02 23.94 -14.36
C LYS A 179 33.44 23.59 -14.82
N GLY A 180 34.25 22.95 -13.96
CA GLY A 180 35.62 22.51 -14.22
C GLY A 180 35.75 21.01 -14.57
N HIS A 181 34.65 20.35 -14.93
CA HIS A 181 34.67 18.93 -15.30
C HIS A 181 35.00 18.77 -16.78
#